data_749b9030f6ad0038ec88760ca061c07f
#
_entry.id   749b9030f6ad0038ec88760ca061c07f
#
_cell.length_a   1.000
_cell.length_b   1.000
_cell.length_c   1.000
_cell.angle_alpha   90.00
_cell.angle_beta   90.00
_cell.angle_gamma   90.00
#
_symmetry.space_group_name_H-M   'P 1'
#
loop_
_entity.id
_entity.type
_entity.pdbx_description
1 polymer ?
#
loop_
_entity_poly.entity_id
_entity_poly.type
_entity_poly.pdbx_seq_one_letter_code
_entity_poly.pdbx_strand_id
1 'polypeptide(L)'
;MSARCERTATGVRTVRDGRILWNLEIDTPECRPFFHPLNFPSGRTITDLRPADHIWHLAAWFSWKRINGVLYWEPADKELRGVAPEGETRVVRQEIDVGGDAACDVRLELEYGPRGEKPVVAEKRTIRVSAPKATGEYSITIDHVFTALADVTFDRTPPHGDVSKGRWGGGYAGFTLRLDPEIAKEFTVHGLSVGDSPATCTGKETRGLVFTLPKTGETLRFSQLDAPETARFYIWPDKRMVNPSPVFTGPYGLEKGKTLHLAYRLDVNVCQGT
;
A
#
# COMPACT_ATOMS: atom_id res chain seq x y z
N MET A 1 -16.49 -25.03 3.81
CA MET A 1 -15.21 -24.28 3.86
C MET A 1 -15.40 -23.15 4.84
N SER A 2 -14.62 -23.12 5.93
CA SER A 2 -14.77 -22.13 6.98
C SER A 2 -13.60 -21.14 6.93
N ALA A 3 -13.91 -19.86 6.85
CA ALA A 3 -12.95 -18.80 7.07
C ALA A 3 -13.11 -18.29 8.50
N ARG A 4 -12.00 -17.88 9.12
CA ARG A 4 -12.00 -17.20 10.39
C ARG A 4 -11.02 -16.04 10.37
N CYS A 5 -11.40 -14.92 10.95
CA CYS A 5 -10.50 -13.84 11.27
C CYS A 5 -10.05 -14.00 12.73
N GLU A 6 -8.77 -13.82 13.01
CA GLU A 6 -8.20 -14.00 14.33
C GLU A 6 -7.14 -12.95 14.65
N ARG A 7 -7.11 -12.48 15.89
CA ARG A 7 -6.04 -11.61 16.37
C ARG A 7 -4.74 -12.38 16.47
N THR A 8 -3.63 -11.73 16.16
CA THR A 8 -2.27 -12.25 16.36
C THR A 8 -1.58 -11.45 17.49
N ALA A 9 -0.34 -11.77 17.81
CA ALA A 9 0.45 -10.99 18.77
C ALA A 9 0.72 -9.55 18.28
N THR A 10 0.77 -9.33 16.97
CA THR A 10 1.18 -8.08 16.33
C THR A 10 0.09 -7.44 15.47
N GLY A 11 -1.09 -8.07 15.35
CA GLY A 11 -2.16 -7.55 14.50
C GLY A 11 -3.34 -8.50 14.33
N VAL A 12 -3.74 -8.76 13.08
CA VAL A 12 -4.91 -9.58 12.74
C VAL A 12 -4.74 -10.25 11.38
N ARG A 13 -5.29 -11.46 11.24
CA ARG A 13 -5.25 -12.22 9.97
C ARG A 13 -6.56 -12.96 9.69
N THR A 14 -6.79 -13.29 8.44
CA THR A 14 -7.82 -14.24 8.05
C THR A 14 -7.21 -15.53 7.53
N VAL A 15 -7.70 -16.65 8.08
CA VAL A 15 -7.33 -18.01 7.67
C VAL A 15 -8.57 -18.68 7.07
N ARG A 16 -8.39 -19.33 5.93
CA ARG A 16 -9.41 -20.13 5.27
C ARG A 16 -8.84 -21.52 4.94
N ASP A 17 -9.53 -22.56 5.39
CA ASP A 17 -9.12 -23.96 5.17
C ASP A 17 -7.65 -24.23 5.54
N GLY A 18 -7.18 -23.64 6.67
CA GLY A 18 -5.82 -23.76 7.17
C GLY A 18 -4.78 -22.88 6.47
N ARG A 19 -5.16 -22.07 5.46
CA ARG A 19 -4.26 -21.16 4.74
C ARG A 19 -4.55 -19.71 5.07
N ILE A 20 -3.52 -18.90 5.24
CA ILE A 20 -3.67 -17.45 5.41
C ILE A 20 -4.13 -16.87 4.08
N LEU A 21 -5.21 -16.08 4.08
CA LEU A 21 -5.59 -15.24 2.94
C LEU A 21 -4.88 -13.90 3.00
N TRP A 22 -4.87 -13.29 4.17
CA TRP A 22 -4.17 -12.04 4.42
C TRP A 22 -3.78 -11.94 5.89
N ASN A 23 -2.73 -11.18 6.17
CA ASN A 23 -2.28 -10.84 7.51
C ASN A 23 -1.89 -9.37 7.56
N LEU A 24 -2.43 -8.63 8.53
CA LEU A 24 -2.10 -7.24 8.83
C LEU A 24 -1.24 -7.20 10.09
N GLU A 25 -0.02 -6.74 9.94
CA GLU A 25 0.91 -6.44 11.02
C GLU A 25 0.76 -4.98 11.42
N ILE A 26 0.57 -4.69 12.70
CA ILE A 26 0.35 -3.34 13.25
C ILE A 26 1.50 -2.97 14.20
N ASP A 27 1.73 -3.80 15.21
CA ASP A 27 2.80 -3.60 16.19
C ASP A 27 4.12 -4.13 15.62
N THR A 28 4.81 -3.29 14.88
CA THR A 28 6.06 -3.64 14.20
C THR A 28 7.20 -2.70 14.61
N PRO A 29 8.45 -3.14 14.56
CA PRO A 29 9.60 -2.28 14.88
C PRO A 29 9.67 -1.01 14.03
N GLU A 30 9.16 -1.07 12.80
CA GLU A 30 9.09 0.07 11.89
C GLU A 30 7.95 1.03 12.21
N CYS A 31 7.03 0.65 13.11
CA CYS A 31 5.81 1.37 13.47
C CYS A 31 4.94 1.74 12.26
N ARG A 32 5.10 1.06 11.15
CA ARG A 32 4.34 1.23 9.90
C ARG A 32 3.50 -0.02 9.66
N PRO A 33 2.17 0.04 9.90
CA PRO A 33 1.29 -1.09 9.61
C PRO A 33 1.36 -1.51 8.15
N PHE A 34 1.42 -2.84 7.90
CA PHE A 34 1.50 -3.41 6.56
C PHE A 34 0.79 -4.75 6.46
N PHE A 35 0.38 -5.10 5.24
CA PHE A 35 -0.15 -6.44 4.95
C PHE A 35 0.95 -7.33 4.38
N HIS A 36 1.18 -8.48 5.07
CA HIS A 36 1.99 -9.58 4.53
C HIS A 36 1.75 -10.87 5.34
N PRO A 37 1.48 -12.02 4.68
CA PRO A 37 1.22 -12.10 3.25
C PRO A 37 -0.15 -11.55 2.86
N LEU A 38 -0.27 -11.09 1.61
CA LEU A 38 -1.52 -11.08 0.87
C LEU A 38 -1.47 -12.23 -0.11
N ASN A 39 -2.50 -13.08 -0.10
CA ASN A 39 -2.53 -14.28 -0.93
C ASN A 39 -3.76 -14.30 -1.85
N PHE A 40 -3.57 -14.88 -3.02
CA PHE A 40 -4.69 -15.30 -3.85
C PHE A 40 -5.43 -16.47 -3.19
N PRO A 41 -6.69 -16.73 -3.58
CA PRO A 41 -7.43 -17.91 -3.13
C PRO A 41 -6.72 -19.25 -3.38
N SER A 42 -5.89 -19.34 -4.43
CA SER A 42 -5.01 -20.49 -4.70
C SER A 42 -3.92 -20.72 -3.65
N GLY A 43 -3.63 -19.69 -2.81
CA GLY A 43 -2.55 -19.69 -1.83
C GLY A 43 -1.22 -19.08 -2.35
N ARG A 44 -1.18 -18.63 -3.61
CA ARG A 44 -0.01 -17.91 -4.12
C ARG A 44 0.12 -16.55 -3.45
N THR A 45 1.30 -16.23 -2.95
CA THR A 45 1.58 -14.95 -2.28
C THR A 45 1.75 -13.82 -3.29
N ILE A 46 1.01 -12.72 -3.09
CA ILE A 46 1.03 -11.54 -3.95
C ILE A 46 2.20 -10.61 -3.59
N THR A 47 2.52 -10.53 -2.31
CA THR A 47 3.40 -9.49 -1.75
C THR A 47 4.77 -10.03 -1.37
N ASP A 48 5.80 -9.15 -1.44
CA ASP A 48 7.18 -9.41 -1.04
C ASP A 48 7.58 -8.50 0.13
N LEU A 49 8.04 -9.08 1.23
CA LEU A 49 8.41 -8.37 2.45
C LEU A 49 9.92 -8.27 2.61
N ARG A 50 10.43 -7.05 2.75
CA ARG A 50 11.85 -6.74 2.97
C ARG A 50 12.76 -7.43 1.94
N PRO A 51 12.50 -7.25 0.63
CA PRO A 51 13.34 -7.84 -0.41
C PRO A 51 14.80 -7.38 -0.26
N ALA A 52 15.74 -8.22 -0.66
CA ALA A 52 17.17 -7.99 -0.45
C ALA A 52 17.69 -6.69 -1.09
N ASP A 53 17.05 -6.23 -2.16
CA ASP A 53 17.35 -4.97 -2.86
C ASP A 53 16.77 -3.73 -2.17
N HIS A 54 15.68 -3.89 -1.36
CA HIS A 54 14.97 -2.79 -0.69
C HIS A 54 14.39 -3.26 0.64
N ILE A 55 15.23 -3.54 1.62
CA ILE A 55 14.82 -4.12 2.92
C ILE A 55 13.84 -3.24 3.71
N TRP A 56 13.68 -1.97 3.37
CA TRP A 56 12.71 -1.04 3.94
C TRP A 56 11.32 -1.09 3.27
N HIS A 57 11.12 -1.92 2.23
CA HIS A 57 9.80 -2.15 1.64
C HIS A 57 9.00 -3.17 2.46
N LEU A 58 7.79 -2.82 2.84
CA LEU A 58 6.94 -3.58 3.76
C LEU A 58 5.73 -4.22 3.05
N ALA A 59 5.96 -4.86 1.91
CA ALA A 59 4.94 -5.63 1.19
C ALA A 59 3.76 -4.78 0.68
N ALA A 60 2.69 -4.61 1.45
CA ALA A 60 1.60 -3.67 1.16
C ALA A 60 1.45 -2.70 2.32
N TRP A 61 1.93 -1.47 2.16
CA TRP A 61 2.03 -0.50 3.25
C TRP A 61 1.76 0.93 2.77
N PHE A 62 1.48 1.83 3.72
CA PHE A 62 1.45 3.27 3.49
C PHE A 62 2.69 3.94 4.07
N SER A 63 3.33 4.82 3.30
CA SER A 63 4.34 5.76 3.79
C SER A 63 4.37 7.02 2.94
N TRP A 64 4.50 8.18 3.57
CA TRP A 64 4.94 9.37 2.88
C TRP A 64 6.41 9.20 2.47
N LYS A 65 6.79 9.79 1.34
CA LYS A 65 8.20 9.83 0.96
C LYS A 65 8.93 10.89 1.79
N ARG A 66 8.36 12.12 1.81
CA ARG A 66 8.86 13.23 2.63
C ARG A 66 7.71 14.04 3.23
N ILE A 67 7.92 14.55 4.45
CA ILE A 67 7.10 15.58 5.08
C ILE A 67 8.07 16.68 5.54
N ASN A 68 7.88 17.91 5.05
CA ASN A 68 8.78 19.06 5.33
C ASN A 68 10.27 18.74 5.06
N GLY A 69 10.55 18.00 3.97
CA GLY A 69 11.91 17.57 3.60
C GLY A 69 12.43 16.33 4.33
N VAL A 70 11.88 15.99 5.50
CA VAL A 70 12.26 14.82 6.30
C VAL A 70 11.84 13.54 5.60
N LEU A 71 12.71 12.53 5.53
CA LEU A 71 12.52 11.28 4.82
C LEU A 71 11.86 10.21 5.71
N TYR A 72 10.73 9.65 5.28
CA TYR A 72 9.95 8.61 5.99
C TYR A 72 9.99 7.25 5.32
N TRP A 73 10.48 7.16 4.10
CA TRP A 73 10.38 5.96 3.27
C TRP A 73 11.51 4.97 3.50
N GLU A 74 12.74 5.42 3.30
CA GLU A 74 13.97 4.66 3.48
C GLU A 74 14.94 5.42 4.40
N PRO A 75 15.99 4.75 4.93
CA PRO A 75 17.07 5.45 5.63
C PRO A 75 17.78 6.44 4.68
N ALA A 76 18.31 7.54 5.23
CA ALA A 76 19.04 8.55 4.45
C ALA A 76 20.25 7.93 3.76
N ASP A 77 20.97 7.05 4.46
CA ASP A 77 22.04 6.24 3.91
C ASP A 77 21.55 4.79 3.71
N LYS A 78 21.35 4.42 2.45
CA LYS A 78 20.85 3.11 2.06
C LYS A 78 21.86 1.97 2.23
N GLU A 79 23.14 2.28 2.37
CA GLU A 79 24.19 1.32 2.66
C GLU A 79 24.12 0.84 4.11
N LEU A 80 23.57 1.65 5.01
CA LEU A 80 23.39 1.32 6.41
C LEU A 80 22.15 0.45 6.62
N ARG A 81 22.33 -0.86 6.53
CA ARG A 81 21.25 -1.83 6.81
C ARG A 81 20.77 -1.72 8.25
N GLY A 82 19.47 -1.70 8.44
CA GLY A 82 18.82 -1.65 9.76
C GLY A 82 18.73 -0.26 10.37
N VAL A 83 19.19 0.79 9.68
CA VAL A 83 18.97 2.18 10.12
C VAL A 83 17.54 2.60 9.73
N ALA A 84 16.86 3.20 10.69
CA ALA A 84 15.50 3.71 10.46
C ALA A 84 15.56 5.04 9.67
N PRO A 85 14.47 5.41 8.96
CA PRO A 85 14.33 6.73 8.35
C PRO A 85 14.45 7.87 9.38
N GLU A 86 14.74 9.08 8.91
CA GLU A 86 14.77 10.31 9.71
C GLU A 86 13.40 10.63 10.30
N GLY A 87 12.35 10.40 9.51
CA GLY A 87 10.96 10.51 9.95
C GLY A 87 10.47 9.23 10.62
N GLU A 88 9.58 9.40 11.57
CA GLU A 88 8.96 8.33 12.34
C GLU A 88 7.45 8.33 12.15
N THR A 89 6.87 7.14 11.98
CA THR A 89 5.45 6.88 12.09
C THR A 89 5.21 6.16 13.42
N ARG A 90 4.21 6.57 14.20
CA ARG A 90 3.85 5.92 15.47
C ARG A 90 2.38 5.55 15.46
N VAL A 91 2.04 4.31 15.78
CA VAL A 91 0.68 3.90 16.11
C VAL A 91 0.42 4.26 17.56
N VAL A 92 -0.50 5.20 17.81
CA VAL A 92 -0.81 5.69 19.17
C VAL A 92 -2.08 5.04 19.74
N ARG A 93 -2.95 4.52 18.87
CA ARG A 93 -4.13 3.75 19.26
C ARG A 93 -4.51 2.76 18.17
N GLN A 94 -5.01 1.60 18.60
CA GLN A 94 -5.57 0.59 17.69
C GLN A 94 -6.85 -0.01 18.27
N GLU A 95 -7.82 -0.23 17.40
CA GLU A 95 -9.04 -0.98 17.66
C GLU A 95 -9.25 -1.98 16.54
N ILE A 96 -9.52 -3.23 16.87
CA ILE A 96 -9.73 -4.32 15.91
C ILE A 96 -11.07 -4.97 16.22
N ASP A 97 -12.00 -4.95 15.27
CA ASP A 97 -13.30 -5.62 15.34
C ASP A 97 -13.30 -6.78 14.35
N VAL A 98 -13.57 -7.98 14.86
CA VAL A 98 -13.61 -9.21 14.07
C VAL A 98 -15.05 -9.70 13.99
N GLY A 99 -15.60 -9.74 12.76
CA GLY A 99 -16.93 -10.28 12.49
C GLY A 99 -16.97 -11.80 12.54
N GLY A 100 -18.13 -12.35 12.88
CA GLY A 100 -18.35 -13.81 12.90
C GLY A 100 -18.27 -14.47 11.53
N ASP A 101 -18.41 -13.69 10.44
CA ASP A 101 -18.25 -14.07 9.04
C ASP A 101 -16.83 -13.95 8.51
N ALA A 102 -15.87 -13.65 9.38
CA ALA A 102 -14.48 -13.35 9.07
C ALA A 102 -14.23 -12.02 8.33
N ALA A 103 -15.18 -11.08 8.35
CA ALA A 103 -14.93 -9.69 8.05
C ALA A 103 -14.10 -9.04 9.18
N CYS A 104 -13.35 -7.99 8.86
CA CYS A 104 -12.53 -7.32 9.86
C CYS A 104 -12.53 -5.80 9.63
N ASP A 105 -12.75 -5.06 10.71
CA ASP A 105 -12.57 -3.61 10.76
C ASP A 105 -11.44 -3.27 11.72
N VAL A 106 -10.50 -2.43 11.25
CA VAL A 106 -9.38 -1.94 12.07
C VAL A 106 -9.38 -0.42 12.02
N ARG A 107 -9.30 0.21 13.20
CA ARG A 107 -9.14 1.67 13.35
C ARG A 107 -7.83 1.95 14.01
N LEU A 108 -7.02 2.80 13.40
CA LEU A 108 -5.73 3.21 13.91
C LEU A 108 -5.67 4.72 14.04
N GLU A 109 -5.07 5.20 15.11
CA GLU A 109 -4.58 6.58 15.19
C GLU A 109 -3.06 6.54 15.10
N LEU A 110 -2.50 7.35 14.20
CA LEU A 110 -1.07 7.40 13.94
C LEU A 110 -0.58 8.84 13.99
N GLU A 111 0.69 8.98 14.27
CA GLU A 111 1.41 10.26 14.25
C GLU A 111 2.66 10.16 13.39
N TYR A 112 2.99 11.27 12.73
CA TYR A 112 4.17 11.42 11.89
C TYR A 112 4.98 12.63 12.35
N GLY A 113 6.26 12.46 12.58
CA GLY A 113 7.19 13.53 12.95
C GLY A 113 8.64 13.16 12.65
N PRO A 114 9.58 14.10 12.73
CA PRO A 114 10.98 13.77 12.79
C PRO A 114 11.23 12.88 14.02
N ARG A 115 12.16 11.95 13.91
CA ARG A 115 12.43 10.99 14.99
C ARG A 115 12.85 11.69 16.28
N GLY A 116 12.15 11.37 17.37
CA GLY A 116 12.40 11.97 18.69
C GLY A 116 11.83 13.39 18.86
N GLU A 117 11.10 13.91 17.90
CA GLU A 117 10.47 15.22 17.96
C GLU A 117 8.94 15.13 18.07
N LYS A 118 8.29 16.29 18.19
CA LYS A 118 6.84 16.39 18.19
C LYS A 118 6.28 16.03 16.82
N PRO A 119 5.10 15.36 16.76
CA PRO A 119 4.47 15.05 15.50
C PRO A 119 4.02 16.33 14.77
N VAL A 120 4.12 16.30 13.45
CA VAL A 120 3.66 17.37 12.56
C VAL A 120 2.38 16.99 11.81
N VAL A 121 2.03 15.69 11.76
CA VAL A 121 0.79 15.17 11.18
C VAL A 121 0.22 14.11 12.09
N ALA A 122 -1.10 14.13 12.31
CA ALA A 122 -1.89 13.02 12.86
C ALA A 122 -2.69 12.34 11.75
N GLU A 123 -2.93 11.04 11.87
CA GLU A 123 -3.75 10.27 10.94
C GLU A 123 -4.78 9.43 11.69
N LYS A 124 -6.01 9.42 11.18
CA LYS A 124 -7.00 8.37 11.49
C LYS A 124 -7.09 7.45 10.27
N ARG A 125 -6.75 6.18 10.47
CA ARG A 125 -6.83 5.15 9.43
C ARG A 125 -7.92 4.16 9.76
N THR A 126 -8.80 3.91 8.78
CA THR A 126 -9.79 2.84 8.86
C THR A 126 -9.48 1.81 7.78
N ILE A 127 -9.35 0.56 8.18
CA ILE A 127 -9.12 -0.58 7.29
C ILE A 127 -10.32 -1.49 7.41
N ARG A 128 -10.98 -1.80 6.30
CA ARG A 128 -12.10 -2.75 6.22
C ARG A 128 -11.74 -3.88 5.30
N VAL A 129 -11.76 -5.08 5.82
CA VAL A 129 -11.55 -6.30 5.03
C VAL A 129 -12.86 -7.06 4.97
N SER A 130 -13.34 -7.33 3.76
CA SER A 130 -14.59 -8.05 3.56
C SER A 130 -14.49 -9.51 4.01
N ALA A 131 -15.61 -10.10 4.42
CA ALA A 131 -15.71 -11.54 4.53
C ALA A 131 -15.27 -12.21 3.21
N PRO A 132 -14.47 -13.29 3.26
CA PRO A 132 -14.11 -14.03 2.05
C PRO A 132 -15.35 -14.71 1.45
N LYS A 133 -15.52 -14.61 0.12
CA LYS A 133 -16.55 -15.36 -0.59
C LYS A 133 -16.27 -16.86 -0.55
N ALA A 134 -17.23 -17.67 -0.97
CA ALA A 134 -17.06 -19.13 -1.07
C ALA A 134 -15.86 -19.54 -1.94
N THR A 135 -15.52 -18.74 -2.95
CA THR A 135 -14.34 -18.90 -3.82
C THR A 135 -13.03 -18.46 -3.17
N GLY A 136 -13.09 -17.73 -2.04
CA GLY A 136 -11.92 -17.19 -1.34
C GLY A 136 -11.56 -15.74 -1.73
N GLU A 137 -12.31 -15.11 -2.60
CA GLU A 137 -12.15 -13.70 -2.99
C GLU A 137 -12.44 -12.78 -1.80
N TYR A 138 -11.71 -11.68 -1.71
CA TYR A 138 -11.89 -10.66 -0.68
C TYR A 138 -11.47 -9.27 -1.17
N SER A 139 -11.86 -8.26 -0.42
CA SER A 139 -11.44 -6.87 -0.67
C SER A 139 -10.92 -6.22 0.59
N ILE A 140 -9.99 -5.29 0.42
CA ILE A 140 -9.44 -4.44 1.47
C ILE A 140 -9.69 -3.00 1.06
N THR A 141 -10.39 -2.23 1.90
CA THR A 141 -10.56 -0.79 1.74
C THR A 141 -9.80 -0.09 2.85
N ILE A 142 -9.02 0.92 2.51
CA ILE A 142 -8.20 1.67 3.46
C ILE A 142 -8.50 3.15 3.27
N ASP A 143 -9.02 3.78 4.33
CA ASP A 143 -9.29 5.21 4.41
C ASP A 143 -8.26 5.88 5.32
N HIS A 144 -7.67 6.97 4.87
CA HIS A 144 -6.69 7.77 5.57
C HIS A 144 -7.20 9.20 5.71
N VAL A 145 -7.35 9.70 6.91
CA VAL A 145 -7.65 11.11 7.20
C VAL A 145 -6.46 11.70 7.93
N PHE A 146 -5.65 12.47 7.22
CA PHE A 146 -4.49 13.18 7.78
C PHE A 146 -4.92 14.55 8.27
N THR A 147 -4.46 14.96 9.46
CA THR A 147 -4.64 16.30 10.03
C THR A 147 -3.28 16.93 10.25
N ALA A 148 -3.05 18.09 9.66
CA ALA A 148 -1.81 18.84 9.86
C ALA A 148 -1.77 19.45 11.27
N LEU A 149 -0.76 19.11 12.06
CA LEU A 149 -0.50 19.69 13.38
C LEU A 149 0.40 20.94 13.32
N ALA A 150 1.08 21.13 12.19
CA ALA A 150 1.83 22.30 11.77
C ALA A 150 1.58 22.50 10.27
N ASP A 151 2.05 23.60 9.68
CA ASP A 151 2.08 23.71 8.22
C ASP A 151 3.03 22.65 7.66
N VAL A 152 2.53 21.81 6.73
CA VAL A 152 3.28 20.68 6.17
C VAL A 152 3.26 20.69 4.65
N THR A 153 4.34 20.17 4.10
CA THR A 153 4.47 19.85 2.66
C THR A 153 4.78 18.37 2.51
N PHE A 154 3.85 17.63 1.92
CA PHE A 154 4.08 16.25 1.48
C PHE A 154 4.78 16.27 0.13
N ASP A 155 5.87 15.51 0.01
CA ASP A 155 6.68 15.52 -1.21
C ASP A 155 7.21 14.12 -1.56
N ARG A 156 7.84 14.03 -2.72
CA ARG A 156 8.42 12.83 -3.33
C ARG A 156 9.81 13.11 -3.88
N THR A 157 10.54 12.09 -4.28
CA THR A 157 11.64 12.25 -5.24
C THR A 157 11.01 12.61 -6.60
N PRO A 158 11.40 13.68 -7.28
CA PRO A 158 10.83 14.00 -8.58
C PRO A 158 10.92 12.83 -9.56
N PRO A 159 9.90 12.62 -10.42
CA PRO A 159 9.99 11.63 -11.47
C PRO A 159 11.20 11.90 -12.38
N HIS A 160 11.93 10.85 -12.73
CA HIS A 160 13.12 10.94 -13.56
C HIS A 160 13.28 9.72 -14.44
N GLY A 161 14.16 9.81 -15.46
CA GLY A 161 14.43 8.74 -16.39
C GLY A 161 13.58 8.83 -17.64
N ASP A 162 13.58 7.76 -18.42
CA ASP A 162 12.92 7.68 -19.72
C ASP A 162 12.00 6.46 -19.77
N VAL A 163 10.69 6.71 -19.72
CA VAL A 163 9.64 5.67 -19.76
C VAL A 163 9.71 4.89 -21.06
N SER A 164 10.04 5.55 -22.20
CA SER A 164 10.14 4.89 -23.51
C SER A 164 11.27 3.86 -23.58
N LYS A 165 12.28 4.03 -22.73
CA LYS A 165 13.43 3.11 -22.62
C LYS A 165 13.30 2.10 -21.48
N GLY A 166 12.15 2.03 -20.82
CA GLY A 166 11.93 1.13 -19.69
C GLY A 166 12.79 1.47 -18.47
N ARG A 167 13.19 2.73 -18.31
CA ARG A 167 14.04 3.21 -17.22
C ARG A 167 13.46 4.48 -16.62
N TRP A 168 12.82 4.36 -15.48
CA TRP A 168 12.27 5.50 -14.75
C TRP A 168 12.28 5.25 -13.25
N GLY A 169 12.20 6.33 -12.48
CA GLY A 169 12.14 6.30 -11.01
C GLY A 169 11.52 7.58 -10.46
N GLY A 170 11.34 7.62 -9.14
CA GLY A 170 10.71 8.76 -8.45
C GLY A 170 9.19 8.85 -8.66
N GLY A 171 8.58 9.89 -8.12
CA GLY A 171 7.14 10.14 -8.24
C GLY A 171 6.27 9.36 -7.24
N TYR A 172 6.82 8.50 -6.40
CA TYR A 172 6.06 7.63 -5.49
C TYR A 172 5.98 8.17 -4.06
N ALA A 173 4.82 8.00 -3.46
CA ALA A 173 4.49 8.16 -2.04
C ALA A 173 3.09 7.59 -1.80
N GLY A 174 2.72 7.29 -0.55
CA GLY A 174 1.38 6.79 -0.22
C GLY A 174 1.30 5.26 -0.14
N PHE A 175 0.11 4.71 -0.41
CA PHE A 175 -0.10 3.27 -0.31
C PHE A 175 0.58 2.53 -1.46
N THR A 176 1.38 1.54 -1.12
CA THR A 176 2.29 0.86 -2.05
C THR A 176 2.16 -0.64 -1.96
N LEU A 177 2.25 -1.29 -3.11
CA LEU A 177 2.42 -2.74 -3.22
C LEU A 177 3.85 -3.06 -3.68
N ARG A 178 4.55 -3.87 -2.91
CA ARG A 178 5.74 -4.60 -3.34
C ARG A 178 5.30 -6.02 -3.69
N LEU A 179 5.34 -6.35 -4.97
CA LEU A 179 4.86 -7.63 -5.49
C LEU A 179 5.97 -8.68 -5.45
N ASP A 180 5.59 -9.92 -5.15
CA ASP A 180 6.47 -11.07 -5.26
C ASP A 180 7.07 -11.14 -6.67
N PRO A 181 8.40 -11.33 -6.83
CA PRO A 181 9.05 -11.27 -8.14
C PRO A 181 8.57 -12.33 -9.12
N GLU A 182 8.18 -13.51 -8.68
CA GLU A 182 7.69 -14.56 -9.58
C GLU A 182 6.28 -14.24 -10.07
N ILE A 183 5.41 -13.76 -9.18
CA ILE A 183 4.08 -13.28 -9.57
C ILE A 183 4.18 -12.04 -10.48
N ALA A 184 5.06 -11.10 -10.18
CA ALA A 184 5.24 -9.90 -10.99
C ALA A 184 5.65 -10.22 -12.45
N LYS A 185 6.47 -11.25 -12.66
CA LYS A 185 6.84 -11.72 -14.02
C LYS A 185 5.64 -12.26 -14.79
N GLU A 186 4.74 -12.98 -14.12
CA GLU A 186 3.58 -13.62 -14.75
C GLU A 186 2.44 -12.63 -15.01
N PHE A 187 2.30 -11.57 -14.22
CA PHE A 187 1.20 -10.62 -14.37
C PHE A 187 1.17 -9.94 -15.72
N THR A 188 0.00 -9.93 -16.34
CA THR A 188 -0.39 -8.87 -17.26
C THR A 188 -0.95 -7.70 -16.45
N VAL A 189 -0.67 -6.47 -16.86
CA VAL A 189 -1.19 -5.26 -16.22
C VAL A 189 -2.05 -4.49 -17.21
N HIS A 190 -3.22 -4.09 -16.75
CA HIS A 190 -4.15 -3.26 -17.50
C HIS A 190 -4.55 -2.05 -16.65
N GLY A 191 -4.34 -0.86 -17.19
CA GLY A 191 -4.77 0.39 -16.55
C GLY A 191 -6.19 0.75 -17.00
N LEU A 192 -7.05 1.06 -16.03
CA LEU A 192 -8.40 1.54 -16.34
C LEU A 192 -8.31 2.87 -17.12
N SER A 193 -8.61 2.81 -18.40
CA SER A 193 -8.60 3.94 -19.33
C SER A 193 -7.24 4.45 -19.82
N VAL A 194 -6.12 3.73 -19.59
CA VAL A 194 -4.78 4.23 -19.97
C VAL A 194 -3.96 3.28 -20.81
N GLY A 195 -3.84 1.98 -20.50
CA GLY A 195 -3.02 1.06 -21.29
C GLY A 195 -2.72 -0.26 -20.60
N ASP A 196 -1.89 -1.09 -21.22
CA ASP A 196 -1.72 -2.50 -20.89
C ASP A 196 -0.25 -2.86 -20.54
N SER A 197 0.54 -1.89 -20.14
CA SER A 197 1.92 -2.13 -19.73
C SER A 197 2.39 -1.14 -18.67
N PRO A 198 3.44 -1.45 -17.89
CA PRO A 198 4.04 -0.49 -16.96
C PRO A 198 4.40 0.84 -17.63
N ALA A 199 4.93 0.80 -18.85
CA ALA A 199 5.34 2.00 -19.59
C ALA A 199 4.15 2.86 -20.02
N THR A 200 3.03 2.28 -20.42
CA THR A 200 1.84 3.02 -20.84
C THR A 200 0.97 3.49 -19.66
N CYS A 201 1.08 2.86 -18.50
CA CYS A 201 0.33 3.23 -17.29
C CYS A 201 1.08 4.21 -16.38
N THR A 202 2.43 4.14 -16.31
CA THR A 202 3.23 4.96 -15.41
C THR A 202 3.07 6.45 -15.70
N GLY A 203 2.73 7.22 -14.65
CA GLY A 203 2.53 8.66 -14.72
C GLY A 203 1.25 9.11 -15.41
N LYS A 204 0.40 8.18 -15.84
CA LYS A 204 -0.91 8.48 -16.43
C LYS A 204 -1.99 8.51 -15.36
N GLU A 205 -2.98 9.38 -15.57
CA GLU A 205 -4.16 9.43 -14.72
C GLU A 205 -5.02 8.19 -14.92
N THR A 206 -5.23 7.44 -13.85
CA THR A 206 -6.16 6.32 -13.83
C THR A 206 -6.67 6.08 -12.42
N ARG A 207 -7.91 5.67 -12.28
CA ARG A 207 -8.48 5.30 -10.98
C ARG A 207 -8.06 3.92 -10.50
N GLY A 208 -7.38 3.16 -11.33
CA GLY A 208 -6.95 1.83 -10.91
C GLY A 208 -6.20 1.06 -12.00
N LEU A 209 -5.58 -0.02 -11.53
CA LEU A 209 -4.88 -1.03 -12.31
C LEU A 209 -5.46 -2.40 -12.01
N VAL A 210 -5.48 -3.27 -13.01
CA VAL A 210 -5.82 -4.68 -12.86
C VAL A 210 -4.60 -5.51 -13.26
N PHE A 211 -4.16 -6.35 -12.36
CA PHE A 211 -3.11 -7.35 -12.59
C PHE A 211 -3.79 -8.70 -12.72
N THR A 212 -3.53 -9.40 -13.80
CA THR A 212 -4.12 -10.72 -14.08
C THR A 212 -3.03 -11.76 -14.20
N LEU A 213 -3.23 -12.93 -13.57
CA LEU A 213 -2.44 -14.13 -13.78
C LEU A 213 -3.09 -14.94 -14.93
N PRO A 214 -2.51 -14.96 -16.13
CA PRO A 214 -3.19 -15.55 -17.29
C PRO A 214 -3.48 -17.03 -17.15
N LYS A 215 -2.65 -17.77 -16.41
CA LYS A 215 -2.80 -19.22 -16.22
C LYS A 215 -3.92 -19.62 -15.29
N THR A 216 -4.20 -18.81 -14.25
CA THR A 216 -5.19 -19.13 -13.22
C THR A 216 -6.44 -18.26 -13.29
N GLY A 217 -6.40 -17.17 -14.05
CA GLY A 217 -7.46 -16.16 -14.08
C GLY A 217 -7.58 -15.34 -12.79
N GLU A 218 -6.69 -15.52 -11.83
CA GLU A 218 -6.69 -14.72 -10.62
C GLU A 218 -6.32 -13.27 -10.92
N THR A 219 -7.00 -12.34 -10.26
CA THR A 219 -6.79 -10.90 -10.48
C THR A 219 -6.59 -10.16 -9.18
N LEU A 220 -5.70 -9.17 -9.22
CA LEU A 220 -5.55 -8.14 -8.22
C LEU A 220 -5.93 -6.80 -8.85
N ARG A 221 -7.01 -6.17 -8.37
CA ARG A 221 -7.36 -4.81 -8.74
C ARG A 221 -6.91 -3.86 -7.65
N PHE A 222 -6.12 -2.84 -8.00
CA PHE A 222 -5.69 -1.79 -7.11
C PHE A 222 -6.30 -0.47 -7.56
N SER A 223 -7.15 0.12 -6.74
CA SER A 223 -7.88 1.35 -7.04
C SER A 223 -7.57 2.45 -6.03
N GLN A 224 -7.49 3.69 -6.49
CA GLN A 224 -7.63 4.87 -5.66
C GLN A 224 -9.11 5.29 -5.68
N LEU A 225 -9.72 5.39 -4.51
CA LEU A 225 -11.13 5.75 -4.36
C LEU A 225 -11.29 7.26 -4.15
N ASP A 226 -10.39 7.86 -3.36
CA ASP A 226 -10.40 9.29 -3.06
C ASP A 226 -8.99 9.84 -2.92
N ALA A 227 -8.80 11.07 -3.40
CA ALA A 227 -7.63 11.93 -3.24
C ALA A 227 -7.94 13.32 -3.80
N PRO A 228 -7.15 14.37 -3.50
CA PRO A 228 -7.31 15.70 -4.07
C PRO A 228 -7.27 15.74 -5.60
N GLU A 229 -6.49 14.84 -6.19
CA GLU A 229 -6.33 14.68 -7.65
C GLU A 229 -6.48 13.21 -8.04
N THR A 230 -6.85 12.95 -9.30
CA THR A 230 -6.83 11.59 -9.84
C THR A 230 -5.42 11.01 -9.77
N ALA A 231 -5.31 9.81 -9.23
CA ALA A 231 -4.03 9.15 -9.05
C ALA A 231 -3.24 9.04 -10.35
N ARG A 232 -1.94 9.26 -10.23
CA ARG A 232 -0.95 8.82 -11.21
C ARG A 232 -0.19 7.66 -10.62
N PHE A 233 -0.33 6.51 -11.24
CA PHE A 233 0.36 5.32 -10.76
C PHE A 233 1.83 5.36 -11.17
N TYR A 234 2.69 5.13 -10.20
CA TYR A 234 4.05 4.69 -10.44
C TYR A 234 4.05 3.16 -10.50
N ILE A 235 4.58 2.61 -11.58
CA ILE A 235 4.77 1.16 -11.73
C ILE A 235 6.23 0.94 -12.10
N TRP A 236 6.93 0.16 -11.31
CA TRP A 236 8.30 -0.22 -11.66
C TRP A 236 8.34 -1.02 -12.97
N PRO A 237 9.39 -0.86 -13.81
CA PRO A 237 9.44 -1.53 -15.13
C PRO A 237 9.16 -3.04 -15.08
N ASP A 238 9.67 -3.73 -14.05
CA ASP A 238 9.46 -5.16 -13.83
C ASP A 238 8.19 -5.49 -13.02
N LYS A 239 7.31 -4.52 -12.80
CA LYS A 239 6.05 -4.60 -12.07
C LYS A 239 6.18 -4.92 -10.57
N ARG A 240 7.38 -5.07 -10.01
CA ARG A 240 7.57 -5.43 -8.59
C ARG A 240 7.14 -4.35 -7.60
N MET A 241 6.96 -3.10 -8.01
CA MET A 241 6.45 -2.03 -7.17
C MET A 241 5.36 -1.25 -7.89
N VAL A 242 4.25 -1.02 -7.20
CA VAL A 242 3.08 -0.30 -7.71
C VAL A 242 2.60 0.67 -6.66
N ASN A 243 2.40 1.92 -7.05
CA ASN A 243 2.04 3.00 -6.13
C ASN A 243 1.14 4.04 -6.81
N PRO A 244 -0.13 4.23 -6.39
CA PRO A 244 -0.94 5.38 -6.74
C PRO A 244 -0.51 6.58 -5.90
N SER A 245 0.36 7.43 -6.46
CA SER A 245 0.96 8.52 -5.71
C SER A 245 0.07 9.77 -5.67
N PRO A 246 -0.31 10.26 -4.47
CA PRO A 246 -1.05 11.50 -4.33
C PRO A 246 -0.20 12.77 -4.61
N VAL A 247 1.11 12.62 -4.74
CA VAL A 247 2.06 13.71 -4.98
C VAL A 247 2.92 13.48 -6.23
N PHE A 248 2.44 12.68 -7.18
CA PHE A 248 3.21 12.36 -8.39
C PHE A 248 3.61 13.61 -9.17
N THR A 249 2.69 14.54 -9.36
CA THR A 249 2.87 15.76 -10.15
C THR A 249 3.70 16.83 -9.43
N GLY A 250 3.58 16.92 -8.11
CA GLY A 250 4.23 17.94 -7.31
C GLY A 250 4.04 17.77 -5.82
N PRO A 251 4.72 18.58 -5.00
CA PRO A 251 4.47 18.67 -3.58
C PRO A 251 3.03 19.11 -3.30
N TYR A 252 2.47 18.64 -2.19
CA TYR A 252 1.15 19.02 -1.70
C TYR A 252 1.29 19.71 -0.34
N GLY A 253 0.91 20.98 -0.26
CA GLY A 253 0.89 21.77 0.97
C GLY A 253 -0.41 21.55 1.75
N LEU A 254 -0.31 21.42 3.07
CA LEU A 254 -1.45 21.35 3.97
C LEU A 254 -1.21 22.26 5.17
N GLU A 255 -2.04 23.29 5.32
CA GLU A 255 -1.96 24.24 6.42
C GLU A 255 -2.35 23.58 7.75
N LYS A 256 -1.79 24.08 8.85
CA LYS A 256 -2.13 23.65 10.20
C LYS A 256 -3.65 23.62 10.43
N GLY A 257 -4.12 22.51 10.98
CA GLY A 257 -5.54 22.27 11.29
C GLY A 257 -6.39 21.82 10.10
N LYS A 258 -5.84 21.82 8.87
CA LYS A 258 -6.53 21.29 7.70
C LYS A 258 -6.37 19.77 7.61
N THR A 259 -7.23 19.14 6.81
CA THR A 259 -7.24 17.69 6.59
C THR A 259 -7.01 17.34 5.13
N LEU A 260 -6.35 16.20 4.91
CA LEU A 260 -6.22 15.54 3.62
C LEU A 260 -6.83 14.15 3.73
N HIS A 261 -7.71 13.79 2.80
CA HIS A 261 -8.30 12.46 2.71
C HIS A 261 -7.73 11.69 1.53
N LEU A 262 -7.32 10.43 1.78
CA LEU A 262 -6.91 9.47 0.76
C LEU A 262 -7.64 8.16 1.02
N ALA A 263 -8.12 7.51 -0.04
CA ALA A 263 -8.75 6.20 0.08
C ALA A 263 -8.31 5.26 -1.04
N TYR A 264 -8.08 4.00 -0.67
CA TYR A 264 -7.61 2.96 -1.58
C TYR A 264 -8.41 1.67 -1.41
N ARG A 265 -8.42 0.86 -2.47
CA ARG A 265 -9.03 -0.45 -2.45
C ARG A 265 -8.21 -1.48 -3.21
N LEU A 266 -8.05 -2.64 -2.58
CA LEU A 266 -7.56 -3.85 -3.22
C LEU A 266 -8.70 -4.84 -3.34
N ASP A 267 -8.94 -5.39 -4.53
CA ASP A 267 -9.84 -6.51 -4.74
C ASP A 267 -9.01 -7.71 -5.23
N VAL A 268 -9.07 -8.80 -4.48
CA VAL A 268 -8.44 -10.08 -4.84
C VAL A 268 -9.54 -11.02 -5.30
N ASN A 269 -9.55 -11.34 -6.60
CA ASN A 269 -10.63 -12.08 -7.25
C ASN A 269 -10.09 -13.26 -8.05
N VAL A 270 -11.00 -14.17 -8.38
CA VAL A 270 -10.82 -15.22 -9.40
C VAL A 270 -11.76 -14.88 -10.55
N CYS A 271 -11.23 -14.68 -11.76
CA CYS A 271 -12.10 -14.61 -12.93
C CYS A 271 -12.78 -15.96 -13.09
N GLN A 272 -14.10 -16.02 -12.91
CA GLN A 272 -14.85 -17.17 -13.36
C GLN A 272 -14.73 -17.19 -14.89
N GLY A 273 -14.09 -18.24 -15.43
CA GLY A 273 -13.99 -18.42 -16.87
C GLY A 273 -15.39 -18.33 -17.47
N THR A 274 -15.54 -17.46 -18.45
CA THR A 274 -16.73 -17.40 -19.31
C THR A 274 -16.84 -18.65 -20.14
#